data_574884f1926a21ca3f89e1e8a7c7569b
#
_entry.id   574884f1926a21ca3f89e1e8a7c7569b
#
_cell.length_a   1.000
_cell.length_b   1.000
_cell.length_c   1.000
_cell.angle_alpha   90.00
_cell.angle_beta   90.00
_cell.angle_gamma   90.00
#
_symmetry.space_group_name_H-M   'P 1'
#
loop_
_entity.id
_entity.type
_entity.pdbx_description
1 polymer ?
#
loop_
_entity_poly.entity_id
_entity_poly.type
_entity_poly.pdbx_seq_one_letter_code
_entity_poly.pdbx_strand_id
1 'polypeptide(L)'
;MAILIYNCTAVRMDEAGTVLPHAYVLVEGSKIVSVGDQRPQGFTGRQIDGKGNVLLPGLVNCHTHVPMTAMRGYGDGHDLQDWLHHYIFPVEARWDERAIRCCTALGLAEMIATGTTCIADMYMFTDAVAQEVVSAGLSANLSCGGVLFD
;
A
#
# COMPACT_ATOMS: atom_id res chain seq x y z
N MET A 1 -15.84 9.92 12.17
CA MET A 1 -16.16 8.63 12.83
C MET A 1 -14.98 8.27 13.70
N ALA A 2 -15.22 7.81 14.94
CA ALA A 2 -14.15 7.37 15.85
C ALA A 2 -14.10 5.84 15.86
N ILE A 3 -12.88 5.29 15.91
CA ILE A 3 -12.61 3.85 15.94
C ILE A 3 -11.66 3.57 17.10
N LEU A 4 -12.01 2.61 17.94
CA LEU A 4 -11.17 2.11 19.01
C LEU A 4 -10.73 0.68 18.68
N ILE A 5 -9.43 0.49 18.47
CA ILE A 5 -8.82 -0.84 18.37
C ILE A 5 -8.28 -1.17 19.74
N TYR A 6 -8.57 -2.33 20.29
CA TYR A 6 -8.15 -2.72 21.64
C TYR A 6 -7.76 -4.20 21.69
N ASN A 7 -7.22 -4.64 22.83
CA ASN A 7 -6.78 -6.03 23.02
C ASN A 7 -5.77 -6.47 21.94
N CYS A 8 -4.74 -5.68 21.75
CA CYS A 8 -3.66 -5.94 20.79
C CYS A 8 -2.29 -5.63 21.42
N THR A 9 -1.23 -6.08 20.79
CA THR A 9 0.12 -5.61 21.05
C THR A 9 0.47 -4.53 20.02
N ALA A 10 0.58 -3.26 20.44
CA ALA A 10 0.90 -2.16 19.53
C ALA A 10 2.42 -2.01 19.39
N VAL A 11 2.91 -2.13 18.16
CA VAL A 11 4.29 -1.82 17.78
C VAL A 11 4.30 -0.44 17.13
N ARG A 12 4.84 0.56 17.83
CA ARG A 12 4.69 1.97 17.43
C ARG A 12 5.59 2.37 16.28
N MET A 13 6.65 1.62 16.02
CA MET A 13 7.68 1.96 15.01
C MET A 13 8.29 3.36 15.23
N ASP A 14 8.30 3.83 16.47
CA ASP A 14 8.99 5.05 16.88
C ASP A 14 10.49 4.80 17.08
N GLU A 15 11.29 5.87 17.24
CA GLU A 15 12.74 5.78 17.41
C GLU A 15 13.15 4.91 18.63
N ALA A 16 12.31 4.85 19.65
CA ALA A 16 12.52 4.05 20.84
C ALA A 16 12.18 2.56 20.63
N GLY A 17 11.57 2.18 19.49
CA GLY A 17 11.11 0.81 19.23
C GLY A 17 10.02 0.36 20.22
N THR A 18 9.14 1.27 20.64
CA THR A 18 8.16 1.01 21.69
C THR A 18 7.17 -0.08 21.30
N VAL A 19 7.06 -1.10 22.17
CA VAL A 19 6.08 -2.18 22.07
C VAL A 19 5.18 -2.14 23.32
N LEU A 20 3.88 -1.97 23.11
CA LEU A 20 2.90 -1.91 24.18
C LEU A 20 2.02 -3.17 24.16
N PRO A 21 2.16 -4.08 25.13
CA PRO A 21 1.23 -5.21 25.27
C PRO A 21 -0.13 -4.72 25.81
N HIS A 22 -1.19 -5.45 25.47
CA HIS A 22 -2.57 -5.11 25.89
C HIS A 22 -3.02 -3.69 25.51
N ALA A 23 -2.51 -3.19 24.41
CA ALA A 23 -2.71 -1.82 23.98
C ALA A 23 -4.12 -1.56 23.43
N TYR A 24 -4.45 -0.26 23.42
CA TYR A 24 -5.50 0.28 22.56
C TYR A 24 -4.93 1.37 21.64
N VAL A 25 -5.60 1.57 20.52
CA VAL A 25 -5.38 2.69 19.59
C VAL A 25 -6.72 3.34 19.31
N LEU A 26 -6.82 4.65 19.56
CA LEU A 26 -7.99 5.45 19.25
C LEU A 26 -7.73 6.30 18.01
N VAL A 27 -8.61 6.17 17.02
CA VAL A 27 -8.55 6.91 15.75
C VAL A 27 -9.79 7.79 15.63
N GLU A 28 -9.59 9.06 15.30
CA GLU A 28 -10.67 10.01 15.00
C GLU A 28 -10.45 10.61 13.61
N GLY A 29 -11.42 10.38 12.72
CA GLY A 29 -11.26 10.74 11.32
C GLY A 29 -10.09 9.97 10.68
N SER A 30 -9.04 10.70 10.29
CA SER A 30 -7.82 10.17 9.68
C SER A 30 -6.60 10.19 10.63
N LYS A 31 -6.81 10.47 11.91
CA LYS A 31 -5.70 10.65 12.86
C LYS A 31 -5.77 9.66 14.03
N ILE A 32 -4.62 9.14 14.40
CA ILE A 32 -4.43 8.46 15.69
C ILE A 32 -4.37 9.55 16.76
N VAL A 33 -5.33 9.56 17.68
CA VAL A 33 -5.41 10.57 18.75
C VAL A 33 -4.88 10.06 20.09
N SER A 34 -4.86 8.74 20.30
CA SER A 34 -4.31 8.14 21.51
C SER A 34 -3.86 6.71 21.28
N VAL A 35 -2.76 6.34 21.95
CA VAL A 35 -2.24 4.98 22.07
C VAL A 35 -1.85 4.75 23.51
N GLY A 36 -2.27 3.65 24.13
CA GLY A 36 -1.94 3.34 25.51
C GLY A 36 -2.39 1.93 25.92
N ASP A 37 -2.24 1.65 27.22
CA ASP A 37 -2.60 0.37 27.83
C ASP A 37 -3.91 0.44 28.65
N GLN A 38 -4.35 1.66 28.99
CA GLN A 38 -5.59 1.88 29.73
C GLN A 38 -6.72 2.29 28.80
N ARG A 39 -7.46 1.30 28.33
CA ARG A 39 -8.59 1.48 27.41
C ARG A 39 -9.59 2.52 27.91
N PRO A 40 -10.00 3.50 27.08
CA PRO A 40 -11.04 4.47 27.43
C PRO A 40 -12.36 3.76 27.80
N GLN A 41 -12.92 4.12 28.95
CA GLN A 41 -14.23 3.63 29.38
C GLN A 41 -15.35 4.42 28.71
N GLY A 42 -16.50 3.76 28.45
CA GLY A 42 -17.68 4.43 27.91
C GLY A 42 -17.57 4.85 26.43
N PHE A 43 -16.60 4.31 25.69
CA PHE A 43 -16.46 4.61 24.28
C PHE A 43 -17.62 4.06 23.45
N THR A 44 -18.29 4.93 22.68
CA THR A 44 -19.52 4.61 21.91
C THR A 44 -19.31 4.49 20.40
N GLY A 45 -18.09 4.70 19.89
CA GLY A 45 -17.74 4.56 18.48
C GLY A 45 -17.56 3.11 18.05
N ARG A 46 -17.10 2.92 16.80
CA ARG A 46 -16.76 1.59 16.28
C ARG A 46 -15.61 0.99 17.10
N GLN A 47 -15.78 -0.26 17.51
CA GLN A 47 -14.77 -0.98 18.28
C GLN A 47 -14.29 -2.20 17.51
N ILE A 48 -12.97 -2.44 17.53
CA ILE A 48 -12.31 -3.59 16.91
C ILE A 48 -11.50 -4.31 17.98
N ASP A 49 -11.86 -5.54 18.28
CA ASP A 49 -11.09 -6.42 19.15
C ASP A 49 -9.91 -6.99 18.36
N GLY A 50 -8.69 -6.65 18.73
CA GLY A 50 -7.46 -7.16 18.13
C GLY A 50 -7.14 -8.61 18.48
N LYS A 51 -7.88 -9.23 19.40
CA LYS A 51 -7.77 -10.66 19.78
C LYS A 51 -6.33 -11.09 20.15
N GLY A 52 -5.58 -10.19 20.75
CA GLY A 52 -4.18 -10.42 21.09
C GLY A 52 -3.19 -10.34 19.93
N ASN A 53 -3.65 -10.01 18.70
CA ASN A 53 -2.79 -9.85 17.55
C ASN A 53 -1.89 -8.60 17.67
N VAL A 54 -0.90 -8.53 16.80
CA VAL A 54 0.00 -7.37 16.70
C VAL A 54 -0.66 -6.32 15.80
N LEU A 55 -0.64 -5.07 16.28
CA LEU A 55 -1.04 -3.88 15.53
C LEU A 55 0.20 -3.02 15.27
N LEU A 56 0.44 -2.71 14.02
CA LEU A 56 1.54 -1.85 13.58
C LEU A 56 1.04 -0.85 12.52
N PRO A 57 1.78 0.24 12.25
CA PRO A 57 1.51 1.11 11.12
C PRO A 57 1.46 0.31 9.82
N GLY A 58 0.62 0.76 8.87
CA GLY A 58 0.56 0.14 7.56
C GLY A 58 1.92 0.14 6.85
N LEU A 59 2.16 -0.89 6.06
CA LEU A 59 3.42 -1.03 5.34
C LEU A 59 3.57 0.06 4.27
N VAL A 60 4.80 0.48 4.04
CA VAL A 60 5.17 1.41 2.96
C VAL A 60 5.99 0.64 1.93
N ASN A 61 5.50 0.55 0.71
CA ASN A 61 6.26 -0.02 -0.40
C ASN A 61 7.01 1.10 -1.13
N CYS A 62 8.32 1.17 -0.92
CA CYS A 62 9.15 2.26 -1.40
C CYS A 62 9.62 2.12 -2.86
N HIS A 63 9.28 1.03 -3.55
CA HIS A 63 9.63 0.82 -4.96
C HIS A 63 8.59 -0.06 -5.63
N THR A 64 7.81 0.51 -6.55
CA THR A 64 6.81 -0.23 -7.31
C THR A 64 6.74 0.22 -8.78
N HIS A 65 6.19 -0.69 -9.58
CA HIS A 65 5.67 -0.47 -10.92
C HIS A 65 4.31 -1.17 -10.95
N VAL A 66 3.32 -0.59 -10.25
CA VAL A 66 2.07 -1.28 -9.90
C VAL A 66 1.35 -1.87 -11.10
N PRO A 67 1.26 -1.19 -12.27
CA PRO A 67 0.60 -1.78 -13.45
C PRO A 67 1.25 -3.07 -13.93
N MET A 68 2.54 -3.30 -13.66
CA MET A 68 3.23 -4.53 -14.08
C MET A 68 2.71 -5.79 -13.39
N THR A 69 1.81 -5.67 -12.42
CA THR A 69 1.15 -6.81 -11.76
C THR A 69 0.57 -7.83 -12.75
N ALA A 70 0.05 -7.37 -13.89
CA ALA A 70 -0.48 -8.25 -14.93
C ALA A 70 0.59 -9.02 -15.70
N MET A 71 1.84 -8.59 -15.63
CA MET A 71 2.98 -9.25 -16.29
C MET A 71 3.78 -10.14 -15.34
N ARG A 72 3.22 -10.49 -14.19
CA ARG A 72 3.88 -11.35 -13.19
C ARG A 72 4.32 -12.67 -13.81
N GLY A 73 5.61 -12.99 -13.67
CA GLY A 73 6.21 -14.20 -14.22
C GLY A 73 6.42 -14.17 -15.75
N TYR A 74 6.06 -13.07 -16.42
CA TYR A 74 6.25 -12.96 -17.86
C TYR A 74 7.72 -12.67 -18.20
N GLY A 75 8.32 -13.56 -18.97
CA GLY A 75 9.73 -13.48 -19.33
C GLY A 75 10.71 -13.82 -18.20
N ASP A 76 10.30 -14.58 -17.18
CA ASP A 76 11.19 -15.04 -16.12
C ASP A 76 12.36 -15.85 -16.67
N GLY A 77 13.54 -15.70 -16.06
CA GLY A 77 14.75 -16.45 -16.38
C GLY A 77 15.67 -15.80 -17.42
N HIS A 78 15.34 -14.61 -17.89
CA HIS A 78 16.17 -13.81 -18.79
C HIS A 78 17.01 -12.79 -18.00
N ASP A 79 18.13 -12.34 -18.59
CA ASP A 79 18.83 -11.18 -18.04
C ASP A 79 18.00 -9.89 -18.20
N LEU A 80 18.37 -8.84 -17.46
CA LEU A 80 17.58 -7.61 -17.40
C LEU A 80 17.34 -6.98 -18.78
N GLN A 81 18.35 -6.92 -19.63
CA GLN A 81 18.25 -6.26 -20.94
C GLN A 81 17.37 -7.07 -21.88
N ASP A 82 17.57 -8.39 -21.92
CA ASP A 82 16.76 -9.30 -22.72
C ASP A 82 15.30 -9.27 -22.26
N TRP A 83 15.07 -9.34 -20.94
CA TRP A 83 13.75 -9.24 -20.34
C TRP A 83 13.02 -7.94 -20.68
N LEU A 84 13.68 -6.78 -20.54
CA LEU A 84 13.09 -5.50 -20.86
C LEU A 84 12.76 -5.38 -22.36
N HIS A 85 13.73 -5.63 -23.24
CA HIS A 85 13.59 -5.34 -24.66
C HIS A 85 12.72 -6.35 -25.42
N HIS A 86 12.74 -7.61 -25.04
CA HIS A 86 12.01 -8.66 -25.76
C HIS A 86 10.67 -9.04 -25.13
N TYR A 87 10.48 -8.74 -23.83
CA TYR A 87 9.26 -9.14 -23.12
C TYR A 87 8.46 -7.92 -22.63
N ILE A 88 9.05 -7.02 -21.86
CA ILE A 88 8.30 -5.97 -21.16
C ILE A 88 7.92 -4.84 -22.10
N PHE A 89 8.87 -4.16 -22.72
CA PHE A 89 8.61 -3.01 -23.59
C PHE A 89 7.65 -3.30 -24.73
N PRO A 90 7.70 -4.46 -25.43
CA PRO A 90 6.72 -4.78 -26.46
C PRO A 90 5.29 -4.93 -25.95
N VAL A 91 5.09 -5.33 -24.70
CA VAL A 91 3.77 -5.39 -24.06
C VAL A 91 3.33 -4.00 -23.64
N GLU A 92 4.18 -3.26 -22.95
CA GLU A 92 3.91 -1.88 -22.50
C GLU A 92 3.56 -0.93 -23.65
N ALA A 93 4.21 -1.09 -24.81
CA ALA A 93 3.90 -0.30 -26.00
C ALA A 93 2.47 -0.49 -26.54
N ARG A 94 1.76 -1.53 -26.10
CA ARG A 94 0.38 -1.84 -26.50
C ARG A 94 -0.64 -1.45 -25.43
N TRP A 95 -0.19 -1.02 -24.24
CA TRP A 95 -1.08 -0.67 -23.16
C TRP A 95 -1.69 0.71 -23.39
N ASP A 96 -2.97 0.77 -23.13
CA ASP A 96 -3.74 2.00 -23.06
C ASP A 96 -4.06 2.34 -21.61
N GLU A 97 -4.69 3.50 -21.39
CA GLU A 97 -5.11 3.95 -20.07
C GLU A 97 -6.00 2.93 -19.36
N ARG A 98 -6.87 2.23 -20.07
CA ARG A 98 -7.77 1.21 -19.50
C ARG A 98 -6.98 0.02 -18.96
N ALA A 99 -6.00 -0.45 -19.71
CA ALA A 99 -5.11 -1.54 -19.27
C ALA A 99 -4.36 -1.13 -18.00
N ILE A 100 -3.77 0.07 -17.99
CA ILE A 100 -3.08 0.62 -16.82
C ILE A 100 -4.00 0.67 -15.61
N ARG A 101 -5.21 1.19 -15.73
CA ARG A 101 -6.17 1.26 -14.63
C ARG A 101 -6.53 -0.11 -14.06
N CYS A 102 -6.88 -1.07 -14.94
CA CYS A 102 -7.22 -2.42 -14.50
C CYS A 102 -6.07 -3.12 -13.78
N CYS A 103 -4.85 -3.01 -14.32
CA CYS A 103 -3.67 -3.64 -13.74
C CYS A 103 -3.27 -2.96 -12.42
N THR A 104 -3.38 -1.62 -12.34
CA THR A 104 -3.17 -0.86 -11.12
C THR A 104 -4.16 -1.30 -10.04
N ALA A 105 -5.45 -1.35 -10.35
CA ALA A 105 -6.47 -1.76 -9.39
C ALA A 105 -6.20 -3.16 -8.81
N LEU A 106 -5.75 -4.10 -9.65
CA LEU A 106 -5.35 -5.45 -9.20
C LEU A 106 -4.17 -5.39 -8.22
N GLY A 107 -3.11 -4.67 -8.56
CA GLY A 107 -1.92 -4.55 -7.70
C GLY A 107 -2.25 -3.87 -6.37
N LEU A 108 -3.07 -2.81 -6.38
CA LEU A 108 -3.50 -2.13 -5.17
C LEU A 108 -4.39 -3.03 -4.29
N ALA A 109 -5.24 -3.86 -4.87
CA ALA A 109 -6.05 -4.82 -4.12
C ALA A 109 -5.17 -5.83 -3.36
N GLU A 110 -4.12 -6.35 -4.00
CA GLU A 110 -3.15 -7.23 -3.35
C GLU A 110 -2.38 -6.50 -2.24
N MET A 111 -1.96 -5.27 -2.48
CA MET A 111 -1.28 -4.43 -1.47
C MET A 111 -2.15 -4.18 -0.24
N ILE A 112 -3.42 -3.85 -0.44
CA ILE A 112 -4.38 -3.69 0.67
C ILE A 112 -4.53 -4.99 1.44
N ALA A 113 -4.69 -6.11 0.75
CA ALA A 113 -4.85 -7.42 1.38
C ALA A 113 -3.63 -7.84 2.22
N THR A 114 -2.44 -7.32 1.89
CA THR A 114 -1.18 -7.60 2.59
C THR A 114 -0.74 -6.50 3.55
N GLY A 115 -1.55 -5.43 3.71
CA GLY A 115 -1.32 -4.38 4.70
C GLY A 115 -0.48 -3.20 4.22
N THR A 116 -0.23 -3.05 2.93
CA THR A 116 0.42 -1.86 2.36
C THR A 116 -0.59 -0.71 2.32
N THR A 117 -0.18 0.47 2.80
CA THR A 117 -1.02 1.67 2.89
C THR A 117 -0.44 2.86 2.13
N CYS A 118 0.83 2.78 1.76
CA CYS A 118 1.53 3.83 1.02
C CYS A 118 2.50 3.20 0.02
N ILE A 119 2.62 3.80 -1.16
CA ILE A 119 3.50 3.34 -2.23
C ILE A 119 4.36 4.46 -2.79
N ALA A 120 5.55 4.13 -3.28
CA ALA A 120 6.32 4.94 -4.21
C ALA A 120 6.31 4.21 -5.55
N ASP A 121 5.62 4.79 -6.54
CA ASP A 121 5.43 4.17 -7.85
C ASP A 121 6.00 5.05 -8.97
N MET A 122 6.58 4.42 -9.95
CA MET A 122 7.05 5.06 -11.17
C MET A 122 6.56 4.26 -12.37
N TYR A 123 5.70 4.88 -13.17
CA TYR A 123 5.19 4.24 -14.38
C TYR A 123 4.67 5.25 -15.42
N MET A 124 4.20 4.73 -16.57
CA MET A 124 3.49 5.51 -17.58
C MET A 124 2.02 5.76 -17.18
N PHE A 125 1.35 6.70 -17.83
CA PHE A 125 -0.05 7.08 -17.54
C PHE A 125 -0.29 7.40 -16.06
N THR A 126 0.58 8.20 -15.47
CA THR A 126 0.60 8.52 -14.03
C THR A 126 -0.76 9.00 -13.50
N ASP A 127 -1.53 9.75 -14.31
CA ASP A 127 -2.86 10.21 -13.93
C ASP A 127 -3.85 9.05 -13.75
N ALA A 128 -3.76 8.02 -14.61
CA ALA A 128 -4.57 6.82 -14.49
C ALA A 128 -4.22 6.02 -13.24
N VAL A 129 -2.94 5.88 -12.93
CA VAL A 129 -2.46 5.27 -11.67
C VAL A 129 -2.97 6.08 -10.47
N ALA A 130 -2.86 7.41 -10.50
CA ALA A 130 -3.32 8.29 -9.42
C ALA A 130 -4.82 8.13 -9.13
N GLN A 131 -5.67 8.04 -10.16
CA GLN A 131 -7.10 7.83 -10.00
C GLN A 131 -7.40 6.51 -9.26
N GLU A 132 -6.73 5.43 -9.60
CA GLU A 132 -6.91 4.14 -8.92
C GLU A 132 -6.39 4.17 -7.48
N VAL A 133 -5.26 4.82 -7.22
CA VAL A 133 -4.73 5.01 -5.85
C VAL A 133 -5.73 5.76 -4.97
N VAL A 134 -6.29 6.88 -5.47
CA VAL A 134 -7.31 7.66 -4.75
C VAL A 134 -8.56 6.81 -4.50
N SER A 135 -9.03 6.08 -5.53
CA SER A 135 -10.21 5.21 -5.42
C SER A 135 -10.01 4.09 -4.41
N ALA A 136 -8.79 3.56 -4.32
CA ALA A 136 -8.41 2.51 -3.36
C ALA A 136 -8.18 3.04 -1.93
N GLY A 137 -8.04 4.36 -1.76
CA GLY A 137 -7.80 4.99 -0.47
C GLY A 137 -6.38 4.84 0.06
N LEU A 138 -5.39 4.55 -0.80
CA LEU A 138 -3.98 4.50 -0.43
C LEU A 138 -3.33 5.88 -0.56
N SER A 139 -2.19 6.05 0.10
CA SER A 139 -1.28 7.17 -0.15
C SER A 139 -0.22 6.76 -1.18
N ALA A 140 0.21 7.70 -2.02
CA ALA A 140 1.26 7.42 -3.00
C ALA A 140 2.17 8.63 -3.23
N ASN A 141 3.43 8.34 -3.55
CA ASN A 141 4.34 9.22 -4.25
C ASN A 141 4.49 8.67 -5.67
N LEU A 142 3.98 9.40 -6.66
CA LEU A 142 3.94 8.95 -8.04
C LEU A 142 4.91 9.76 -8.90
N SER A 143 5.65 9.08 -9.75
CA SER A 143 6.51 9.70 -10.75
C SER A 143 6.25 9.11 -12.13
N CYS A 144 6.41 9.95 -13.16
CA CYS A 144 6.36 9.51 -14.55
C CYS A 144 7.70 8.86 -14.93
N GLY A 145 7.64 7.66 -15.47
CA GLY A 145 8.80 7.02 -16.09
C GLY A 145 9.09 7.64 -17.46
N GLY A 146 10.36 7.93 -17.74
CA GLY A 146 10.83 8.31 -19.06
C GLY A 146 12.00 7.41 -19.47
N VAL A 147 11.91 6.78 -20.62
CA VAL A 147 13.00 6.01 -21.21
C VAL A 147 13.48 6.74 -22.45
N LEU A 148 14.76 7.08 -22.49
CA LEU A 148 15.42 7.57 -23.71
C LEU A 148 16.00 6.35 -24.43
N PHE A 149 15.59 6.18 -25.66
CA PHE A 149 16.19 5.21 -26.58
C PHE A 149 17.18 5.98 -27.47
N ASP A 150 18.45 5.56 -27.45
CA ASP A 150 19.47 6.04 -28.37
C ASP A 150 19.32 5.38 -29.75
#